data_9e63fb631b20191f5f19163cb8c14d6f
#
_entry.id   9e63fb631b20191f5f19163cb8c14d6f
#
_cell.length_a   1.000
_cell.length_b   1.000
_cell.length_c   1.000
_cell.angle_alpha   90.00
_cell.angle_beta   90.00
_cell.angle_gamma   90.00
#
_symmetry.space_group_name_H-M   'P 1'
#
loop_
_entity.id
_entity.type
_entity.pdbx_description
1 polymer ?
#
loop_
_entity_poly.entity_id
_entity_poly.type
_entity_poly.pdbx_seq_one_letter_code
_entity_poly.pdbx_strand_id
1 'polypeptide(L)'
;MTTFRDRRHSASAASPADTLRRVSRRVPACPHCATVDEQPLVCERCGWRWYANPKPAAAVLLERDGAAQDPSILLLRRAVEPGLGAWDLPAGYLDPGESFEAAARRETLEEAGIEVELVALAGVYHSPAANAVTAVFRARASDAAPTVQIDFESSDHAWVPRSAIGEWLPRIAFPSMASAISDWAAGRLGGPRPDAQ
;
A
#
# COMPACT_ATOMS: atom_id res chain seq x y z
N MET A 1 -36.78 -7.61 -51.00
CA MET A 1 -35.45 -8.17 -50.69
C MET A 1 -34.55 -7.03 -50.27
N THR A 2 -34.44 -6.80 -48.96
CA THR A 2 -33.66 -5.70 -48.40
C THR A 2 -32.65 -6.33 -47.45
N THR A 3 -31.38 -6.29 -47.82
CA THR A 3 -30.26 -6.86 -47.05
C THR A 3 -29.88 -5.98 -45.90
N PHE A 4 -30.02 -6.50 -44.69
CA PHE A 4 -29.60 -5.90 -43.44
C PHE A 4 -28.07 -6.08 -43.29
N ARG A 5 -27.28 -5.00 -43.33
CA ARG A 5 -25.85 -4.99 -43.05
C ARG A 5 -25.62 -4.94 -41.53
N ASP A 6 -25.15 -6.05 -41.03
CA ASP A 6 -24.64 -6.20 -39.63
C ASP A 6 -23.33 -5.39 -39.46
N ARG A 7 -23.39 -4.29 -38.69
CA ARG A 7 -22.20 -3.52 -38.26
C ARG A 7 -21.76 -4.06 -36.92
N ARG A 8 -20.86 -5.01 -36.94
CA ARG A 8 -20.13 -5.40 -35.73
C ARG A 8 -19.20 -4.24 -35.33
N HIS A 9 -19.52 -3.58 -34.22
CA HIS A 9 -18.61 -2.67 -33.55
C HIS A 9 -17.57 -3.51 -32.84
N SER A 10 -16.34 -3.52 -33.34
CA SER A 10 -15.19 -4.03 -32.63
C SER A 10 -14.84 -3.04 -31.52
N ALA A 11 -15.16 -3.41 -30.28
CA ALA A 11 -14.64 -2.69 -29.12
C ALA A 11 -13.13 -2.94 -29.06
N SER A 12 -12.35 -1.95 -29.42
CA SER A 12 -10.91 -1.93 -29.17
C SER A 12 -10.67 -1.95 -27.68
N ALA A 13 -10.00 -2.99 -27.18
CA ALA A 13 -9.55 -3.04 -25.79
C ALA A 13 -8.58 -1.88 -25.55
N ALA A 14 -8.89 -1.04 -24.56
CA ALA A 14 -8.03 0.06 -24.16
C ALA A 14 -6.67 -0.46 -23.70
N SER A 15 -5.60 0.18 -24.16
CA SER A 15 -4.23 -0.15 -23.76
C SER A 15 -4.02 0.09 -22.26
N PRO A 16 -3.12 -0.67 -21.58
CA PRO A 16 -2.76 -0.42 -20.19
C PRO A 16 -2.35 1.02 -19.88
N ALA A 17 -1.78 1.73 -20.86
CA ALA A 17 -1.45 3.15 -20.77
C ALA A 17 -2.69 4.06 -20.71
N ASP A 18 -3.81 3.68 -21.33
CA ASP A 18 -5.07 4.44 -21.29
C ASP A 18 -5.81 4.24 -19.97
N THR A 19 -5.63 3.08 -19.30
CA THR A 19 -6.20 2.82 -17.98
C THR A 19 -5.54 3.70 -16.92
N LEU A 20 -4.23 3.96 -17.03
CA LEU A 20 -3.49 4.87 -16.16
C LEU A 20 -3.90 6.34 -16.29
N ARG A 21 -4.43 6.75 -17.43
CA ARG A 21 -4.97 8.11 -17.65
C ARG A 21 -6.33 8.36 -16.98
N ARG A 22 -7.05 7.32 -16.59
CA ARG A 22 -8.39 7.41 -16.00
C ARG A 22 -8.46 7.30 -14.48
N VAL A 23 -7.36 7.32 -13.77
CA VAL A 23 -7.42 7.68 -12.35
C VAL A 23 -7.82 9.15 -12.32
N SER A 24 -9.11 9.39 -12.21
CA SER A 24 -9.68 10.73 -12.06
C SER A 24 -9.01 11.34 -10.83
N ARG A 25 -7.94 12.08 -11.06
CA ARG A 25 -7.35 12.95 -10.05
C ARG A 25 -8.45 13.93 -9.68
N ARG A 26 -9.17 13.68 -8.62
CA ARG A 26 -9.99 14.69 -7.98
C ARG A 26 -9.01 15.71 -7.42
N VAL A 27 -8.62 16.62 -8.28
CA VAL A 27 -7.82 17.75 -7.89
C VAL A 27 -8.69 18.59 -6.98
N PRO A 28 -8.29 18.85 -5.73
CA PRO A 28 -9.09 19.72 -4.87
C PRO A 28 -9.16 21.09 -5.51
N ALA A 29 -10.37 21.62 -5.64
CA ALA A 29 -10.57 22.97 -6.08
C ALA A 29 -9.92 23.96 -5.09
N CYS A 30 -9.43 25.10 -5.58
CA CYS A 30 -8.94 26.16 -4.69
C CYS A 30 -10.05 26.52 -3.67
N PRO A 31 -9.77 26.51 -2.35
CA PRO A 31 -10.78 26.79 -1.33
C PRO A 31 -11.35 28.22 -1.41
N HIS A 32 -10.71 29.13 -2.14
CA HIS A 32 -11.13 30.52 -2.27
C HIS A 32 -11.93 30.83 -3.53
N CYS A 33 -11.72 30.12 -4.64
CA CYS A 33 -12.35 30.44 -5.91
C CYS A 33 -12.73 29.24 -6.79
N ALA A 34 -12.51 28.02 -6.33
CA ALA A 34 -12.86 26.76 -7.02
C ALA A 34 -12.28 26.59 -8.45
N THR A 35 -11.26 27.34 -8.84
CA THR A 35 -10.60 27.19 -10.14
C THR A 35 -9.47 26.15 -10.08
N VAL A 36 -9.37 25.33 -11.12
CA VAL A 36 -8.41 24.21 -11.20
C VAL A 36 -7.99 24.03 -12.64
N ASP A 37 -6.68 24.19 -12.93
CA ASP A 37 -6.07 23.74 -14.17
C ASP A 37 -4.59 23.38 -13.92
N GLU A 38 -4.06 22.41 -14.61
CA GLU A 38 -2.67 21.89 -14.65
C GLU A 38 -1.80 21.89 -13.37
N GLN A 39 -0.73 21.06 -13.32
CA GLN A 39 0.11 20.86 -12.13
C GLN A 39 1.44 21.61 -12.21
N PRO A 40 1.89 22.31 -11.16
CA PRO A 40 1.17 22.56 -9.93
C PRO A 40 -0.06 23.43 -10.16
N LEU A 41 -1.17 23.13 -9.45
CA LEU A 41 -2.34 23.97 -9.56
C LEU A 41 -2.07 25.31 -8.89
N VAL A 42 -2.10 26.36 -9.68
CA VAL A 42 -1.96 27.72 -9.20
C VAL A 42 -3.25 28.47 -9.45
N CYS A 43 -3.86 28.97 -8.40
CA CYS A 43 -5.02 29.84 -8.55
C CYS A 43 -4.56 31.23 -9.01
N GLU A 44 -4.93 31.63 -10.22
CA GLU A 44 -4.58 32.95 -10.77
C GLU A 44 -5.15 34.12 -9.94
N ARG A 45 -6.26 33.88 -9.23
CA ARG A 45 -6.93 34.91 -8.45
C ARG A 45 -6.24 35.21 -7.11
N CYS A 46 -5.74 34.15 -6.39
CA CYS A 46 -5.22 34.33 -5.02
C CYS A 46 -3.81 33.78 -4.84
N GLY A 47 -3.20 33.20 -5.87
CA GLY A 47 -1.85 32.61 -5.81
C GLY A 47 -1.76 31.30 -5.04
N TRP A 48 -2.89 30.75 -4.54
CA TRP A 48 -2.90 29.45 -3.87
C TRP A 48 -2.33 28.37 -4.79
N ARG A 49 -1.48 27.50 -4.22
CA ARG A 49 -0.82 26.42 -4.95
C ARG A 49 -1.12 25.08 -4.33
N TRP A 50 -1.34 24.08 -5.18
CA TRP A 50 -1.48 22.69 -4.77
C TRP A 50 -0.64 21.77 -5.65
N TYR A 51 -0.03 20.80 -5.01
CA TYR A 51 0.78 19.78 -5.66
C TYR A 51 0.15 18.41 -5.43
N ALA A 52 0.04 17.58 -6.50
CA ALA A 52 -0.42 16.20 -6.39
C ALA A 52 0.70 15.28 -5.88
N ASN A 53 1.18 15.55 -4.68
CA ASN A 53 2.21 14.73 -4.07
C ASN A 53 1.68 13.31 -3.77
N PRO A 54 2.54 12.29 -3.84
CA PRO A 54 2.20 10.99 -3.30
C PRO A 54 1.88 11.10 -1.81
N LYS A 55 0.90 10.33 -1.35
CA LYS A 55 0.57 10.25 0.07
C LYS A 55 1.66 9.46 0.78
N PRO A 56 2.22 9.99 1.89
CA PRO A 56 3.12 9.22 2.71
C PRO A 56 2.34 8.16 3.50
N ALA A 57 2.90 6.95 3.57
CA ALA A 57 2.36 5.82 4.32
C ALA A 57 3.48 5.05 5.02
N ALA A 58 3.17 4.36 6.08
CA ALA A 58 4.06 3.45 6.77
C ALA A 58 3.46 2.05 6.85
N ALA A 59 4.31 1.02 6.82
CA ALA A 59 3.91 -0.37 6.97
C ALA A 59 4.93 -1.15 7.79
N VAL A 60 4.50 -2.28 8.36
CA VAL A 60 5.34 -3.10 9.24
C VAL A 60 5.40 -4.53 8.77
N LEU A 61 6.61 -5.02 8.50
CA LEU A 61 6.96 -6.43 8.48
C LEU A 61 7.17 -6.87 9.95
N LEU A 62 6.07 -7.19 10.63
CA LEU A 62 6.13 -7.68 11.99
C LEU A 62 6.61 -9.13 11.99
N GLU A 63 7.84 -9.31 12.43
CA GLU A 63 8.53 -10.60 12.45
C GLU A 63 8.36 -11.30 13.79
N ARG A 64 8.19 -12.61 13.76
CA ARG A 64 8.43 -13.49 14.91
C ARG A 64 9.32 -14.64 14.52
N ASP A 65 10.08 -15.14 15.48
CA ASP A 65 10.93 -16.31 15.27
C ASP A 65 10.03 -17.53 15.02
N GLY A 66 10.38 -18.33 14.03
CA GLY A 66 9.67 -19.55 13.66
C GLY A 66 10.43 -20.81 14.07
N ALA A 67 9.74 -21.94 14.02
CA ALA A 67 10.39 -23.24 14.18
C ALA A 67 11.44 -23.46 13.07
N ALA A 68 12.52 -24.15 13.38
CA ALA A 68 13.59 -24.49 12.42
C ALA A 68 14.21 -23.27 11.70
N GLN A 69 14.29 -22.11 12.33
CA GLN A 69 14.83 -20.88 11.78
C GLN A 69 14.06 -20.34 10.54
N ASP A 70 12.79 -20.66 10.41
CA ASP A 70 11.89 -20.12 9.38
C ASP A 70 11.01 -18.98 9.99
N PRO A 71 11.48 -17.73 9.99
CA PRO A 71 10.75 -16.63 10.59
C PRO A 71 9.45 -16.39 9.84
N SER A 72 8.43 -15.92 10.55
CA SER A 72 7.12 -15.60 10.00
C SER A 72 6.85 -14.09 10.08
N ILE A 73 6.01 -13.58 9.20
CA ILE A 73 5.45 -12.23 9.28
C ILE A 73 3.95 -12.27 9.51
N LEU A 74 3.43 -11.23 10.18
CA LEU A 74 2.00 -11.03 10.32
C LEU A 74 1.42 -10.43 9.03
N LEU A 75 0.34 -11.05 8.54
CA LEU A 75 -0.53 -10.50 7.51
C LEU A 75 -1.94 -10.35 8.08
N LEU A 76 -2.63 -9.29 7.67
CA LEU A 76 -4.01 -8.99 7.99
C LEU A 76 -4.87 -9.12 6.73
N ARG A 77 -6.08 -9.69 6.85
CA ARG A 77 -7.01 -9.83 5.74
C ARG A 77 -7.95 -8.65 5.72
N ARG A 78 -7.91 -7.86 4.66
CA ARG A 78 -8.68 -6.63 4.54
C ARG A 78 -10.19 -6.89 4.56
N ALA A 79 -10.91 -6.13 5.38
CA ALA A 79 -12.37 -6.12 5.45
C ALA A 79 -12.98 -4.91 4.73
N VAL A 80 -12.15 -4.02 4.17
CA VAL A 80 -12.57 -2.77 3.51
C VAL A 80 -11.90 -2.62 2.14
N GLU A 81 -12.54 -1.82 1.27
CA GLU A 81 -11.93 -1.42 0.00
C GLU A 81 -10.86 -0.31 0.19
N PRO A 82 -9.86 -0.22 -0.66
CA PRO A 82 -9.53 -1.12 -1.78
C PRO A 82 -8.91 -2.44 -1.29
N GLY A 83 -9.10 -3.52 -2.07
CA GLY A 83 -8.48 -4.81 -1.79
C GLY A 83 -9.24 -5.68 -0.80
N LEU A 84 -10.56 -5.50 -0.67
CA LEU A 84 -11.43 -6.32 0.17
C LEU A 84 -11.17 -7.82 -0.03
N GLY A 85 -10.91 -8.52 1.08
CA GLY A 85 -10.63 -9.96 1.11
C GLY A 85 -9.22 -10.38 0.75
N ALA A 86 -8.38 -9.47 0.24
CA ALA A 86 -6.95 -9.70 0.04
C ALA A 86 -6.16 -9.48 1.34
N TRP A 87 -4.88 -9.86 1.32
CA TRP A 87 -4.00 -9.77 2.50
C TRP A 87 -3.04 -8.59 2.38
N ASP A 88 -2.66 -8.01 3.51
CA ASP A 88 -1.73 -6.90 3.55
C ASP A 88 -0.87 -6.93 4.82
N LEU A 89 0.17 -6.09 4.85
CA LEU A 89 0.89 -5.77 6.06
C LEU A 89 0.06 -4.81 6.92
N PRO A 90 0.23 -4.76 8.25
CA PRO A 90 -0.23 -3.63 9.05
C PRO A 90 0.32 -2.32 8.47
N ALA A 91 -0.57 -1.39 8.05
CA ALA A 91 -0.14 -0.22 7.28
C ALA A 91 -1.21 0.87 7.16
N GLY A 92 -0.80 2.13 7.21
CA GLY A 92 -1.69 3.25 6.94
C GLY A 92 -0.97 4.53 6.57
N TYR A 93 -1.75 5.59 6.36
CA TYR A 93 -1.23 6.91 6.02
C TYR A 93 -0.75 7.64 7.26
N LEU A 94 0.26 8.50 7.07
CA LEU A 94 0.74 9.38 8.13
C LEU A 94 -0.29 10.45 8.45
N ASP A 95 -0.48 10.70 9.74
CA ASP A 95 -1.20 11.87 10.23
C ASP A 95 -0.35 13.16 10.08
N PRO A 96 -1.00 14.34 10.02
CA PRO A 96 -0.27 15.61 9.96
C PRO A 96 0.72 15.79 11.11
N GLY A 97 2.00 15.91 10.77
CA GLY A 97 3.07 16.07 11.75
C GLY A 97 3.65 14.77 12.32
N GLU A 98 3.14 13.64 11.88
CA GLU A 98 3.63 12.32 12.29
C GLU A 98 4.90 11.92 11.52
N SER A 99 5.82 11.19 12.17
CA SER A 99 6.94 10.54 11.50
C SER A 99 6.54 9.17 10.95
N PHE A 100 7.30 8.64 9.99
CA PHE A 100 7.06 7.28 9.47
C PHE A 100 7.14 6.22 10.57
N GLU A 101 8.06 6.37 11.51
CA GLU A 101 8.23 5.45 12.64
C GLU A 101 7.05 5.51 13.62
N ALA A 102 6.49 6.69 13.84
CA ALA A 102 5.32 6.86 14.70
C ALA A 102 4.09 6.23 14.04
N ALA A 103 3.85 6.52 12.75
CA ALA A 103 2.77 5.93 11.97
C ALA A 103 2.86 4.39 11.95
N ALA A 104 4.05 3.83 11.70
CA ALA A 104 4.25 2.39 11.69
C ALA A 104 3.85 1.72 13.02
N ARG A 105 4.20 2.35 14.16
CA ARG A 105 3.80 1.82 15.47
C ARG A 105 2.31 1.97 15.74
N ARG A 106 1.75 3.15 15.44
CA ARG A 106 0.32 3.44 15.63
C ARG A 106 -0.55 2.49 14.81
N GLU A 107 -0.30 2.38 13.50
CA GLU A 107 -1.08 1.51 12.62
C GLU A 107 -1.02 0.04 13.05
N THR A 108 0.16 -0.44 13.48
CA THR A 108 0.27 -1.83 13.96
C THR A 108 -0.49 -2.03 15.27
N LEU A 109 -0.50 -1.04 16.16
CA LEU A 109 -1.28 -1.10 17.39
C LEU A 109 -2.79 -1.04 17.11
N GLU A 110 -3.24 -0.16 16.20
CA GLU A 110 -4.64 0.02 15.84
C GLU A 110 -5.19 -1.20 15.11
N GLU A 111 -4.49 -1.70 14.07
CA GLU A 111 -4.99 -2.80 13.22
C GLU A 111 -4.76 -4.20 13.79
N ALA A 112 -3.73 -4.40 14.61
CA ALA A 112 -3.37 -5.72 15.14
C ALA A 112 -3.37 -5.82 16.68
N GLY A 113 -3.51 -4.71 17.40
CA GLY A 113 -3.46 -4.67 18.86
C GLY A 113 -2.06 -4.98 19.43
N ILE A 114 -1.00 -4.79 18.66
CA ILE A 114 0.36 -5.18 19.03
C ILE A 114 1.28 -3.96 19.11
N GLU A 115 1.89 -3.73 20.26
CA GLU A 115 3.00 -2.79 20.39
C GLU A 115 4.27 -3.38 19.78
N VAL A 116 5.02 -2.55 19.01
CA VAL A 116 6.18 -3.01 18.27
C VAL A 116 7.43 -2.16 18.51
N GLU A 117 8.57 -2.83 18.48
CA GLU A 117 9.89 -2.23 18.39
C GLU A 117 10.38 -2.29 16.94
N LEU A 118 10.61 -1.13 16.33
CA LEU A 118 11.15 -1.06 14.97
C LEU A 118 12.64 -1.41 15.00
N VAL A 119 13.00 -2.38 14.15
CA VAL A 119 14.39 -2.87 14.05
C VAL A 119 15.18 -2.11 12.99
N ALA A 120 14.58 -1.93 11.81
CA ALA A 120 15.22 -1.25 10.68
C ALA A 120 14.20 -0.84 9.62
N LEU A 121 14.55 0.15 8.80
CA LEU A 121 13.85 0.44 7.55
C LEU A 121 14.15 -0.71 6.56
N ALA A 122 13.12 -1.41 6.12
CA ALA A 122 13.22 -2.47 5.10
C ALA A 122 13.37 -1.88 3.70
N GLY A 123 12.69 -0.78 3.43
CA GLY A 123 12.72 -0.08 2.15
C GLY A 123 11.60 0.92 1.99
N VAL A 124 11.63 1.65 0.86
CA VAL A 124 10.57 2.57 0.45
C VAL A 124 9.95 2.04 -0.83
N TYR A 125 8.62 1.96 -0.85
CA TYR A 125 7.87 1.31 -1.91
C TYR A 125 6.81 2.23 -2.48
N HIS A 126 6.80 2.39 -3.80
CA HIS A 126 5.86 3.25 -4.49
C HIS A 126 4.64 2.46 -4.98
N SER A 127 3.46 3.01 -4.75
CA SER A 127 2.18 2.49 -5.27
C SER A 127 1.55 3.51 -6.23
N PRO A 128 1.81 3.41 -7.56
CA PRO A 128 1.28 4.36 -8.54
C PRO A 128 -0.25 4.45 -8.53
N ALA A 129 -0.94 3.30 -8.39
CA ALA A 129 -2.41 3.25 -8.39
C ALA A 129 -3.04 3.98 -7.19
N ALA A 130 -2.40 3.92 -6.02
CA ALA A 130 -2.84 4.62 -4.81
C ALA A 130 -2.28 6.05 -4.71
N ASN A 131 -1.34 6.42 -5.60
CA ASN A 131 -0.51 7.62 -5.47
C ASN A 131 0.09 7.73 -4.06
N ALA A 132 0.75 6.66 -3.61
CA ALA A 132 1.32 6.56 -2.28
C ALA A 132 2.79 6.13 -2.31
N VAL A 133 3.55 6.58 -1.33
CA VAL A 133 4.91 6.15 -1.04
C VAL A 133 4.94 5.62 0.39
N THR A 134 5.27 4.34 0.55
CA THR A 134 5.23 3.64 1.84
C THR A 134 6.64 3.32 2.32
N ALA A 135 7.00 3.80 3.50
CA ALA A 135 8.16 3.33 4.23
C ALA A 135 7.78 2.03 4.96
N VAL A 136 8.46 0.94 4.65
CA VAL A 136 8.22 -0.37 5.27
C VAL A 136 9.32 -0.64 6.28
N PHE A 137 8.94 -0.93 7.52
CA PHE A 137 9.87 -1.24 8.61
C PHE A 137 9.82 -2.71 8.97
N ARG A 138 10.97 -3.26 9.33
CA ARG A 138 11.03 -4.51 10.08
C ARG A 138 10.79 -4.20 11.55
N ALA A 139 9.99 -5.02 12.20
CA ALA A 139 9.69 -4.86 13.61
C ALA A 139 9.54 -6.20 14.32
N ARG A 140 9.65 -6.16 15.64
CA ARG A 140 9.31 -7.24 16.54
C ARG A 140 8.24 -6.76 17.50
N ALA A 141 7.40 -7.66 17.98
CA ALA A 141 6.48 -7.33 19.06
C ALA A 141 7.27 -7.02 20.35
N SER A 142 6.81 -6.03 21.09
CA SER A 142 7.37 -5.72 22.42
C SER A 142 7.10 -6.85 23.42
N ASP A 143 6.00 -7.58 23.23
CA ASP A 143 5.69 -8.80 24.00
C ASP A 143 6.21 -10.05 23.26
N ALA A 144 6.76 -11.00 24.00
CA ALA A 144 7.28 -12.25 23.46
C ALA A 144 6.19 -13.18 22.87
N ALA A 145 4.93 -13.05 23.30
CA ALA A 145 3.80 -13.86 22.85
C ALA A 145 2.56 -12.97 22.57
N PRO A 146 2.61 -12.08 21.58
CA PRO A 146 1.53 -11.13 21.34
C PRO A 146 0.26 -11.86 20.88
N THR A 147 -0.88 -11.46 21.44
CA THR A 147 -2.20 -11.85 20.91
C THR A 147 -2.65 -10.83 19.90
N VAL A 148 -2.93 -11.28 18.66
CA VAL A 148 -3.44 -10.40 17.61
C VAL A 148 -4.91 -10.06 17.92
N GLN A 149 -5.20 -8.77 17.96
CA GLN A 149 -6.55 -8.21 18.10
C GLN A 149 -6.83 -7.31 16.90
N ILE A 150 -7.48 -7.90 15.88
CA ILE A 150 -7.83 -7.16 14.67
C ILE A 150 -8.96 -6.16 14.94
N ASP A 151 -8.91 -5.04 14.25
CA ASP A 151 -9.95 -4.02 14.24
C ASP A 151 -11.03 -4.28 13.16
N PHE A 152 -11.89 -3.30 12.90
CA PHE A 152 -12.98 -3.41 11.90
C PHE A 152 -12.48 -3.39 10.44
N GLU A 153 -11.24 -2.95 10.18
CA GLU A 153 -10.64 -2.91 8.84
C GLU A 153 -10.10 -4.28 8.40
N SER A 154 -9.98 -5.20 9.35
CA SER A 154 -9.47 -6.55 9.13
C SER A 154 -10.51 -7.62 9.50
N SER A 155 -10.61 -8.67 8.69
CA SER A 155 -11.52 -9.81 8.90
C SER A 155 -10.82 -11.07 9.40
N ASP A 156 -9.50 -11.14 9.30
CA ASP A 156 -8.69 -12.31 9.67
C ASP A 156 -7.22 -11.90 9.79
N HIS A 157 -6.39 -12.77 10.37
CA HIS A 157 -4.95 -12.59 10.43
C HIS A 157 -4.21 -13.92 10.24
N ALA A 158 -2.98 -13.86 9.76
CA ALA A 158 -2.13 -15.04 9.58
C ALA A 158 -0.66 -14.71 9.87
N TRP A 159 0.00 -15.61 10.56
CA TRP A 159 1.46 -15.64 10.65
C TRP A 159 2.00 -16.53 9.53
N VAL A 160 2.61 -15.91 8.52
CA VAL A 160 3.05 -16.60 7.30
C VAL A 160 4.56 -16.83 7.37
N PRO A 161 5.01 -18.09 7.38
CA PRO A 161 6.44 -18.40 7.41
C PRO A 161 7.10 -18.01 6.07
N ARG A 162 8.38 -17.65 6.15
CA ARG A 162 9.18 -17.21 4.99
C ARG A 162 9.11 -18.20 3.84
N SER A 163 9.19 -19.49 4.16
CA SER A 163 9.14 -20.57 3.16
C SER A 163 7.82 -20.63 2.38
N ALA A 164 6.71 -20.17 2.96
CA ALA A 164 5.39 -20.19 2.33
C ALA A 164 5.07 -18.90 1.55
N ILE A 165 5.89 -17.85 1.63
CA ILE A 165 5.57 -16.54 1.04
C ILE A 165 5.21 -16.62 -0.44
N GLY A 166 5.87 -17.49 -1.23
CA GLY A 166 5.59 -17.66 -2.65
C GLY A 166 4.10 -17.97 -2.96
N GLU A 167 3.43 -18.72 -2.09
CA GLU A 167 2.01 -19.07 -2.23
C GLU A 167 1.08 -17.92 -1.81
N TRP A 168 1.57 -16.97 -1.02
CA TRP A 168 0.80 -15.85 -0.49
C TRP A 168 0.90 -14.59 -1.37
N LEU A 169 2.00 -14.39 -2.11
CA LEU A 169 2.20 -13.20 -2.95
C LEU A 169 1.01 -12.89 -3.88
N PRO A 170 0.36 -13.86 -4.55
CA PRO A 170 -0.79 -13.59 -5.41
C PRO A 170 -2.04 -13.11 -4.66
N ARG A 171 -2.06 -13.21 -3.32
CA ARG A 171 -3.17 -12.82 -2.45
C ARG A 171 -2.96 -11.45 -1.81
N ILE A 172 -1.78 -10.81 -2.02
CA ILE A 172 -1.47 -9.51 -1.43
C ILE A 172 -2.21 -8.41 -2.19
N ALA A 173 -2.85 -7.51 -1.45
CA ALA A 173 -3.72 -6.47 -1.97
C ALA A 173 -3.01 -5.48 -2.90
N PHE A 174 -1.77 -5.10 -2.55
CA PHE A 174 -1.04 -4.05 -3.25
C PHE A 174 0.30 -4.54 -3.78
N PRO A 175 0.63 -4.28 -5.07
CA PRO A 175 1.91 -4.68 -5.66
C PRO A 175 3.15 -4.15 -4.90
N SER A 176 3.06 -2.96 -4.31
CA SER A 176 4.11 -2.39 -3.47
C SER A 176 4.39 -3.24 -2.23
N MET A 177 3.33 -3.71 -1.57
CA MET A 177 3.44 -4.59 -0.39
C MET A 177 3.92 -5.99 -0.78
N ALA A 178 3.41 -6.55 -1.89
CA ALA A 178 3.91 -7.81 -2.44
C ALA A 178 5.43 -7.73 -2.71
N SER A 179 5.91 -6.60 -3.25
CA SER A 179 7.33 -6.36 -3.46
C SER A 179 8.12 -6.32 -2.14
N ALA A 180 7.61 -5.62 -1.11
CA ALA A 180 8.25 -5.56 0.21
C ALA A 180 8.36 -6.94 0.86
N ILE A 181 7.28 -7.72 0.81
CA ILE A 181 7.21 -9.09 1.35
C ILE A 181 8.17 -10.01 0.57
N SER A 182 8.23 -9.90 -0.76
CA SER A 182 9.16 -10.66 -1.60
C SER A 182 10.62 -10.33 -1.30
N ASP A 183 10.95 -9.05 -1.10
CA ASP A 183 12.30 -8.62 -0.73
C ASP A 183 12.69 -9.14 0.65
N TRP A 184 11.76 -9.13 1.61
CA TRP A 184 11.96 -9.74 2.94
C TRP A 184 12.24 -11.25 2.82
N ALA A 185 11.42 -11.98 2.08
CA ALA A 185 11.58 -13.42 1.90
C ALA A 185 12.91 -13.77 1.25
N ALA A 186 13.39 -12.94 0.33
CA ALA A 186 14.66 -13.12 -0.36
C ALA A 186 15.88 -12.54 0.39
N GLY A 187 15.70 -11.92 1.56
CA GLY A 187 16.78 -11.30 2.32
C GLY A 187 17.37 -10.02 1.68
N ARG A 188 16.64 -9.35 0.78
CA ARG A 188 17.08 -8.16 0.02
C ARG A 188 16.64 -6.85 0.66
N LEU A 189 16.67 -6.72 1.97
CA LEU A 189 16.22 -5.52 2.66
C LEU A 189 17.36 -4.53 2.87
N GLY A 190 17.04 -3.22 2.80
CA GLY A 190 17.96 -2.12 3.12
C GLY A 190 18.97 -1.78 2.01
N GLY A 191 18.87 -2.33 0.81
CA GLY A 191 19.71 -2.01 -0.35
C GLY A 191 19.01 -1.12 -1.40
N PRO A 192 19.79 -0.47 -2.32
CA PRO A 192 19.21 0.16 -3.49
C PRO A 192 18.48 -0.90 -4.33
N ARG A 193 17.29 -0.58 -4.79
CA ARG A 193 16.57 -1.45 -5.73
C ARG A 193 17.15 -1.31 -7.12
N PRO A 194 17.31 -2.41 -7.88
CA PRO A 194 17.45 -2.27 -9.30
C PRO A 194 16.20 -1.57 -9.84
N ASP A 195 16.42 -0.52 -10.66
CA ASP A 195 15.35 0.27 -11.26
C ASP A 195 14.33 -0.66 -11.91
N ALA A 196 13.08 -0.57 -11.46
CA ALA A 196 11.96 -1.20 -12.13
C ALA A 196 11.74 -0.43 -13.44
N GLN A 197 12.19 -1.02 -14.55
CA GLN A 197 11.89 -0.54 -15.91
C GLN A 197 10.42 -0.76 -16.27
#